data_2a52542967f10af5653a5c8ac4b96713
#
_entry.id   2a52542967f10af5653a5c8ac4b96713
#
_cell.length_a   1.000
_cell.length_b   1.000
_cell.length_c   1.000
_cell.angle_alpha   90.00
_cell.angle_beta   90.00
_cell.angle_gamma   90.00
#
_symmetry.space_group_name_H-M   'P 1'
#
loop_
_entity.id
_entity.type
_entity.pdbx_description
1 polymer ?
#
loop_
_entity_poly.entity_id
_entity_poly.type
_entity_poly.pdbx_seq_one_letter_code
_entity_poly.pdbx_strand_id
1 'polypeptide(L)'
;DGLYLVAFQNKQARIKYDEAEIDLRYPLCLQDSCKGWFSAHGDDVHGDLVHICGKYKYKIIGKGTLLTIDRDTLPNTLLIHNQRLVSSLFNGKEKELQKYGVLDSIPKLSYNKVDSLMKSDTTLVRNDVYRWYAPGYRYPILRLETISSCNGRNRILNSSALYCSVLMQNELLDDSINEEIRRKITKEGKCQKLRQQDRGQNLLKANNY
;
A
#
# COMPACT_ATOMS: atom_id res chain seq x y z
N ASP A 1 -4.19 -14.65 -6.11
CA ASP A 1 -3.57 -13.49 -6.76
C ASP A 1 -3.25 -12.40 -5.75
N GLY A 2 -2.24 -11.56 -6.07
CA GLY A 2 -1.83 -10.51 -5.14
C GLY A 2 -0.76 -9.59 -5.69
N LEU A 3 -0.51 -8.51 -4.97
CA LEU A 3 0.60 -7.60 -5.19
C LEU A 3 1.70 -7.93 -4.19
N TYR A 4 2.90 -8.12 -4.70
CA TYR A 4 4.06 -8.54 -3.92
C TYR A 4 5.22 -7.58 -4.12
N LEU A 5 5.89 -7.24 -3.03
CA LEU A 5 7.13 -6.49 -3.07
C LEU A 5 8.30 -7.49 -3.07
N VAL A 6 9.02 -7.55 -4.18
CA VAL A 6 10.14 -8.49 -4.39
C VAL A 6 11.50 -7.81 -4.35
N ALA A 7 11.56 -6.55 -4.74
CA ALA A 7 12.75 -5.72 -4.71
C ALA A 7 12.37 -4.25 -4.86
N PHE A 8 13.25 -3.35 -4.46
CA PHE A 8 13.15 -1.95 -4.83
C PHE A 8 14.53 -1.36 -5.12
N GLN A 9 14.54 -0.34 -5.96
CA GLN A 9 15.71 0.47 -6.24
C GLN A 9 15.30 1.94 -6.26
N ASN A 10 16.07 2.76 -5.60
CA ASN A 10 15.95 4.21 -5.64
C ASN A 10 17.35 4.85 -5.76
N LYS A 11 17.45 6.18 -5.58
CA LYS A 11 18.74 6.90 -5.64
C LYS A 11 19.67 6.58 -4.46
N GLN A 12 19.20 5.90 -3.43
CA GLN A 12 19.95 5.67 -2.19
C GLN A 12 20.36 4.21 -2.00
N ALA A 13 19.55 3.25 -2.51
CA ALA A 13 19.81 1.83 -2.29
C ALA A 13 19.15 0.93 -3.34
N ARG A 14 19.68 -0.27 -3.52
CA ARG A 14 19.07 -1.40 -4.22
C ARG A 14 18.85 -2.51 -3.20
N ILE A 15 17.62 -2.91 -2.99
CA ILE A 15 17.27 -3.93 -1.99
C ILE A 15 16.44 -5.03 -2.65
N LYS A 16 16.80 -6.28 -2.40
CA LYS A 16 16.09 -7.49 -2.81
C LYS A 16 15.53 -8.20 -1.57
N TYR A 17 14.29 -8.60 -1.62
CA TYR A 17 13.66 -9.37 -0.56
C TYR A 17 14.02 -10.85 -0.68
N ASP A 18 14.35 -11.49 0.43
CA ASP A 18 14.63 -12.93 0.50
C ASP A 18 13.38 -13.74 0.19
N GLU A 19 12.22 -13.22 0.60
CA GLU A 19 10.90 -13.66 0.15
C GLU A 19 10.04 -12.44 -0.18
N ALA A 20 9.16 -12.60 -1.17
CA ALA A 20 8.25 -11.54 -1.57
C ALA A 20 7.34 -11.13 -0.40
N GLU A 21 7.35 -9.85 -0.04
CA GLU A 21 6.42 -9.29 0.95
C GLU A 21 5.05 -9.13 0.31
N ILE A 22 4.00 -9.57 0.99
CA ILE A 22 2.63 -9.42 0.51
C ILE A 22 2.16 -8.00 0.78
N ASP A 23 2.01 -7.21 -0.27
CA ASP A 23 1.47 -5.85 -0.18
C ASP A 23 -0.07 -5.86 -0.17
N LEU A 24 -0.70 -6.65 -1.04
CA LEU A 24 -2.15 -6.86 -1.10
C LEU A 24 -2.49 -8.26 -1.63
N ARG A 25 -3.59 -8.84 -1.17
CA ARG A 25 -4.19 -10.06 -1.75
C ARG A 25 -5.51 -9.73 -2.41
N TYR A 26 -5.76 -10.27 -3.58
CA TYR A 26 -6.99 -10.08 -4.34
C TYR A 26 -7.89 -11.33 -4.31
N PRO A 27 -9.23 -11.18 -4.33
CA PRO A 27 -9.98 -9.92 -4.34
C PRO A 27 -9.91 -9.20 -2.99
N LEU A 28 -10.13 -7.88 -2.99
CA LEU A 28 -10.12 -7.05 -1.79
C LEU A 28 -11.54 -6.92 -1.22
N CYS A 29 -11.73 -7.33 0.03
CA CYS A 29 -12.99 -7.19 0.74
C CYS A 29 -12.82 -6.39 2.04
N LEU A 30 -13.89 -5.70 2.46
CA LEU A 30 -13.88 -4.96 3.71
C LEU A 30 -13.55 -5.91 4.88
N GLN A 31 -12.68 -5.46 5.78
CA GLN A 31 -12.11 -6.19 6.93
C GLN A 31 -11.03 -7.23 6.60
N ASP A 32 -10.73 -7.48 5.32
CA ASP A 32 -9.57 -8.30 4.98
C ASP A 32 -8.30 -7.75 5.62
N SER A 33 -7.46 -8.66 6.06
CA SER A 33 -6.17 -8.32 6.64
C SER A 33 -5.13 -9.39 6.36
N CYS A 34 -3.87 -8.99 6.31
CA CYS A 34 -2.74 -9.88 6.24
C CYS A 34 -1.62 -9.36 7.14
N LYS A 35 -0.82 -10.26 7.69
CA LYS A 35 0.38 -9.94 8.45
C LYS A 35 1.48 -10.91 8.11
N GLY A 36 2.71 -10.45 8.17
CA GLY A 36 3.88 -11.26 7.90
C GLY A 36 5.14 -10.60 8.43
N TRP A 37 6.24 -11.17 8.04
CA TRP A 37 7.58 -10.67 8.31
C TRP A 37 8.39 -10.73 7.02
N PHE A 38 9.50 -9.99 6.98
CA PHE A 38 10.40 -9.96 5.85
C PHE A 38 11.85 -9.85 6.31
N SER A 39 12.73 -10.31 5.45
CA SER A 39 14.17 -10.06 5.46
C SER A 39 14.56 -9.66 4.05
N ALA A 40 15.43 -8.67 3.92
CA ALA A 40 15.86 -8.15 2.64
C ALA A 40 17.27 -7.59 2.74
N HIS A 41 18.03 -7.69 1.67
CA HIS A 41 19.41 -7.25 1.62
C HIS A 41 19.74 -6.57 0.29
N GLY A 42 20.81 -5.82 0.29
CA GLY A 42 21.26 -5.09 -0.89
C GLY A 42 22.45 -4.20 -0.61
N ASP A 43 22.61 -3.18 -1.42
CA ASP A 43 23.67 -2.19 -1.31
C ASP A 43 23.10 -0.77 -1.35
N ASP A 44 23.78 0.14 -0.68
CA ASP A 44 23.52 1.58 -0.78
C ASP A 44 24.31 2.22 -1.94
N VAL A 45 24.20 3.54 -2.11
CA VAL A 45 24.91 4.30 -3.17
C VAL A 45 26.43 4.29 -3.04
N HIS A 46 26.95 3.96 -1.86
CA HIS A 46 28.38 3.86 -1.60
C HIS A 46 28.89 2.42 -1.77
N GLY A 47 27.98 1.47 -2.07
CA GLY A 47 28.28 0.06 -2.15
C GLY A 47 28.32 -0.64 -0.80
N ASP A 48 27.90 0.05 0.25
CA ASP A 48 27.81 -0.52 1.59
C ASP A 48 26.65 -1.51 1.69
N LEU A 49 26.88 -2.65 2.33
CA LEU A 49 25.85 -3.64 2.54
C LEU A 49 24.73 -3.09 3.44
N VAL A 50 23.51 -3.23 2.98
CA VAL A 50 22.28 -2.94 3.74
C VAL A 50 21.52 -4.24 3.96
N HIS A 51 21.27 -4.59 5.20
CA HIS A 51 20.39 -5.70 5.56
C HIS A 51 19.26 -5.16 6.45
N ILE A 52 18.03 -5.31 5.99
CA ILE A 52 16.83 -4.90 6.71
C ILE A 52 15.94 -6.09 7.00
N CYS A 53 15.26 -6.04 8.10
CA CYS A 53 14.21 -7.00 8.41
C CYS A 53 13.04 -6.31 9.11
N GLY A 54 11.92 -7.00 9.19
CA GLY A 54 10.78 -6.40 9.86
C GLY A 54 9.51 -7.21 9.81
N LYS A 55 8.44 -6.55 10.25
CA LYS A 55 7.09 -7.08 10.21
C LYS A 55 6.20 -6.14 9.45
N TYR A 56 5.23 -6.70 8.73
CA TYR A 56 4.23 -5.93 8.01
C TYR A 56 2.82 -6.44 8.32
N LYS A 57 1.87 -5.58 8.16
CA LYS A 57 0.44 -5.91 8.15
C LYS A 57 -0.29 -4.93 7.26
N TYR A 58 -1.36 -5.40 6.61
CA TYR A 58 -2.37 -4.51 6.07
C TYR A 58 -3.76 -4.88 6.58
N LYS A 59 -4.66 -3.92 6.54
CA LYS A 59 -6.08 -4.09 6.84
C LYS A 59 -6.90 -3.16 5.95
N ILE A 60 -8.02 -3.67 5.42
CA ILE A 60 -9.02 -2.86 4.74
C ILE A 60 -9.96 -2.31 5.81
N ILE A 61 -9.82 -1.01 6.10
CA ILE A 61 -10.43 -0.36 7.26
C ILE A 61 -11.69 0.43 6.92
N GLY A 62 -11.97 0.66 5.64
CA GLY A 62 -13.14 1.41 5.22
C GLY A 62 -13.58 1.08 3.79
N LYS A 63 -14.88 1.26 3.54
CA LYS A 63 -15.50 1.26 2.22
C LYS A 63 -16.51 2.38 2.16
N GLY A 64 -16.47 3.19 1.11
CA GLY A 64 -17.36 4.33 0.98
C GLY A 64 -17.25 5.02 -0.37
N THR A 65 -17.71 6.26 -0.41
CA THR A 65 -17.58 7.13 -1.57
C THR A 65 -16.46 8.15 -1.33
N LEU A 66 -15.47 8.18 -2.21
CA LEU A 66 -14.41 9.19 -2.19
C LEU A 66 -14.82 10.38 -3.04
N LEU A 67 -14.78 11.57 -2.45
CA LEU A 67 -14.85 12.84 -3.16
C LEU A 67 -13.43 13.33 -3.36
N THR A 68 -13.04 13.54 -4.62
CA THR A 68 -11.69 14.01 -4.96
C THR A 68 -11.62 15.53 -4.97
N ILE A 69 -10.40 16.07 -4.99
CA ILE A 69 -10.17 17.51 -5.14
C ILE A 69 -10.65 18.04 -6.50
N ASP A 70 -10.68 17.18 -7.53
CA ASP A 70 -11.19 17.50 -8.87
C ASP A 70 -12.72 17.36 -8.96
N ARG A 71 -13.40 17.18 -7.82
CA ARG A 71 -14.87 17.00 -7.68
C ARG A 71 -15.41 15.69 -8.26
N ASP A 72 -14.54 14.72 -8.57
CA ASP A 72 -15.00 13.38 -8.92
C ASP A 72 -15.60 12.67 -7.71
N THR A 73 -16.63 11.88 -7.96
CA THR A 73 -17.30 11.07 -6.97
C THR A 73 -17.08 9.59 -7.28
N LEU A 74 -16.26 8.91 -6.49
CA LEU A 74 -15.83 7.53 -6.71
C LEU A 74 -16.50 6.60 -5.70
N PRO A 75 -17.59 5.91 -6.07
CA PRO A 75 -18.30 5.00 -5.19
C PRO A 75 -17.51 3.72 -4.95
N ASN A 76 -17.83 3.01 -3.86
CA ASN A 76 -17.24 1.73 -3.49
C ASN A 76 -15.71 1.77 -3.31
N THR A 77 -15.12 2.94 -3.05
CA THR A 77 -13.71 3.10 -2.75
C THR A 77 -13.35 2.39 -1.44
N LEU A 78 -12.28 1.62 -1.46
CA LEU A 78 -11.72 0.94 -0.29
C LEU A 78 -10.59 1.76 0.30
N LEU A 79 -10.57 1.91 1.63
CA LEU A 79 -9.46 2.47 2.38
C LEU A 79 -8.63 1.33 2.98
N ILE A 80 -7.37 1.26 2.60
CA ILE A 80 -6.41 0.26 3.05
C ILE A 80 -5.35 0.94 3.91
N HIS A 81 -5.09 0.39 5.08
CA HIS A 81 -3.98 0.78 5.95
C HIS A 81 -2.93 -0.32 5.94
N ASN A 82 -1.74 0.01 5.44
CA ASN A 82 -0.55 -0.83 5.51
C ASN A 82 0.37 -0.25 6.58
N GLN A 83 0.91 -1.12 7.41
CA GLN A 83 1.92 -0.75 8.41
C GLN A 83 3.11 -1.68 8.29
N ARG A 84 4.31 -1.09 8.26
CA ARG A 84 5.59 -1.79 8.31
C ARG A 84 6.38 -1.31 9.50
N LEU A 85 6.98 -2.25 10.21
CA LEU A 85 8.00 -2.01 11.23
C LEU A 85 9.31 -2.55 10.68
N VAL A 86 10.31 -1.69 10.58
CA VAL A 86 11.60 -1.98 9.92
C VAL A 86 12.74 -1.78 10.91
N SER A 87 13.63 -2.74 10.94
CA SER A 87 14.92 -2.68 11.62
C SER A 87 16.05 -2.74 10.58
N SER A 88 17.04 -1.90 10.72
CA SER A 88 18.27 -1.93 9.92
C SER A 88 19.34 -2.66 10.71
N LEU A 89 19.74 -3.84 10.23
CA LEU A 89 20.68 -4.72 10.93
C LEU A 89 22.13 -4.37 10.67
N PHE A 90 22.42 -3.88 9.47
CA PHE A 90 23.77 -3.51 9.05
C PHE A 90 23.72 -2.17 8.36
N ASN A 91 24.65 -1.31 8.75
CA ASN A 91 24.98 -0.08 8.06
C ASN A 91 26.50 -0.07 7.87
N GLY A 92 26.94 -0.51 6.69
CA GLY A 92 28.26 -0.19 6.20
C GLY A 92 29.47 -0.64 7.02
N LYS A 93 29.49 -1.86 7.56
CA LYS A 93 30.74 -2.41 8.11
C LYS A 93 31.37 -3.38 7.08
N GLU A 94 32.32 -2.89 6.34
CA GLU A 94 33.15 -3.62 5.37
C GLU A 94 33.61 -5.02 5.84
N LYS A 95 33.88 -5.19 7.13
CA LYS A 95 34.31 -6.47 7.73
C LYS A 95 33.25 -7.57 7.68
N GLU A 96 31.97 -7.22 7.60
CA GLU A 96 30.90 -8.21 7.50
C GLU A 96 30.61 -8.59 6.04
N LEU A 97 30.83 -7.68 5.09
CA LEU A 97 30.79 -7.95 3.65
C LEU A 97 31.82 -9.00 3.23
N GLN A 98 33.05 -8.90 3.74
CA GLN A 98 34.13 -9.84 3.44
C GLN A 98 33.79 -11.27 3.87
N LYS A 99 32.91 -11.45 4.86
CA LYS A 99 32.47 -12.77 5.33
C LYS A 99 31.56 -13.50 4.33
N TYR A 100 30.81 -12.76 3.52
CA TYR A 100 29.79 -13.36 2.64
C TYR A 100 30.22 -13.36 1.15
N GLY A 101 31.20 -12.58 0.75
CA GLY A 101 31.79 -12.56 -0.60
C GLY A 101 30.84 -12.11 -1.73
N VAL A 102 29.57 -12.53 -1.68
CA VAL A 102 28.52 -12.18 -2.64
C VAL A 102 27.21 -11.93 -1.90
N LEU A 103 26.43 -10.93 -2.31
CA LEU A 103 25.14 -10.59 -1.69
C LEU A 103 24.18 -11.79 -1.62
N ASP A 104 24.17 -12.65 -2.64
CA ASP A 104 23.32 -13.85 -2.68
C ASP A 104 23.74 -14.94 -1.66
N SER A 105 24.89 -14.78 -1.00
CA SER A 105 25.35 -15.70 0.07
C SER A 105 24.84 -15.31 1.46
N ILE A 106 24.14 -14.18 1.61
CA ILE A 106 23.61 -13.74 2.90
C ILE A 106 22.44 -14.64 3.29
N PRO A 107 22.53 -15.32 4.45
CA PRO A 107 21.50 -16.26 4.84
C PRO A 107 20.20 -15.51 5.20
N LYS A 108 19.09 -16.00 4.66
CA LYS A 108 17.77 -15.56 5.03
C LYS A 108 17.54 -15.68 6.55
N LEU A 109 17.01 -14.65 7.16
CA LEU A 109 16.65 -14.69 8.58
C LEU A 109 15.36 -15.50 8.80
N SER A 110 15.35 -16.28 9.88
CA SER A 110 14.11 -16.93 10.33
C SER A 110 13.19 -15.95 11.07
N TYR A 111 11.88 -16.28 11.15
CA TYR A 111 10.91 -15.48 11.92
C TYR A 111 11.38 -15.20 13.36
N ASN A 112 11.87 -16.23 14.08
CA ASN A 112 12.33 -16.09 15.45
C ASN A 112 13.51 -15.14 15.57
N LYS A 113 14.42 -15.15 14.60
CA LYS A 113 15.56 -14.23 14.57
C LYS A 113 15.10 -12.80 14.32
N VAL A 114 14.20 -12.57 13.34
CA VAL A 114 13.60 -11.26 13.08
C VAL A 114 12.86 -10.75 14.32
N ASP A 115 12.03 -11.57 14.97
CA ASP A 115 11.29 -11.19 16.16
C ASP A 115 12.22 -10.79 17.34
N SER A 116 13.31 -11.55 17.54
CA SER A 116 14.32 -11.24 18.54
C SER A 116 15.02 -9.92 18.27
N LEU A 117 15.45 -9.71 17.01
CA LEU A 117 16.14 -8.47 16.60
C LEU A 117 15.23 -7.25 16.76
N MET A 118 13.99 -7.34 16.35
CA MET A 118 13.03 -6.25 16.50
C MET A 118 12.72 -5.89 17.96
N LYS A 119 12.77 -6.85 18.87
CA LYS A 119 12.59 -6.60 20.31
C LYS A 119 13.78 -5.89 20.95
N SER A 120 14.98 -6.12 20.44
CA SER A 120 16.22 -5.50 20.93
C SER A 120 16.57 -4.18 20.23
N ASP A 121 15.99 -3.90 19.08
CA ASP A 121 16.32 -2.71 18.29
C ASP A 121 15.59 -1.47 18.82
N THR A 122 16.38 -0.49 19.27
CA THR A 122 15.91 0.81 19.72
C THR A 122 15.73 1.82 18.58
N THR A 123 16.11 1.45 17.36
CA THR A 123 16.09 2.34 16.19
C THR A 123 15.00 1.98 15.18
N LEU A 124 13.99 1.22 15.60
CA LEU A 124 12.87 0.81 14.77
C LEU A 124 12.19 2.00 14.10
N VAL A 125 11.93 1.83 12.80
CA VAL A 125 11.17 2.77 11.99
C VAL A 125 9.82 2.15 11.64
N ARG A 126 8.75 2.91 11.88
CA ARG A 126 7.41 2.57 11.48
C ARG A 126 7.00 3.36 10.25
N ASN A 127 6.53 2.64 9.22
CA ASN A 127 5.93 3.23 8.04
C ASN A 127 4.45 2.88 8.02
N ASP A 128 3.59 3.88 8.08
CA ASP A 128 2.14 3.78 7.95
C ASP A 128 1.72 4.37 6.59
N VAL A 129 1.04 3.56 5.77
CA VAL A 129 0.56 3.96 4.44
C VAL A 129 -0.94 3.76 4.35
N TYR A 130 -1.66 4.82 4.04
CA TYR A 130 -3.09 4.79 3.74
C TYR A 130 -3.29 4.94 2.24
N ARG A 131 -4.08 4.04 1.63
CA ARG A 131 -4.35 4.01 0.19
C ARG A 131 -5.84 3.90 -0.07
N TRP A 132 -6.35 4.74 -0.97
CA TRP A 132 -7.73 4.72 -1.43
C TRP A 132 -7.80 4.13 -2.83
N TYR A 133 -8.35 2.93 -2.94
CA TYR A 133 -8.55 2.23 -4.20
C TYR A 133 -10.01 2.30 -4.63
N ALA A 134 -10.27 2.89 -5.79
CA ALA A 134 -11.58 2.91 -6.40
C ALA A 134 -11.69 1.83 -7.49
N PRO A 135 -12.85 1.15 -7.61
CA PRO A 135 -13.05 0.17 -8.67
C PRO A 135 -12.89 0.79 -10.07
N GLY A 136 -12.19 0.10 -10.96
CA GLY A 136 -11.90 0.57 -12.31
C GLY A 136 -10.67 1.47 -12.42
N TYR A 137 -9.85 1.54 -11.38
CA TYR A 137 -8.58 2.27 -11.39
C TYR A 137 -7.44 1.35 -10.96
N ARG A 138 -6.33 1.38 -11.71
CA ARG A 138 -5.17 0.52 -11.46
C ARG A 138 -4.40 0.93 -10.21
N TYR A 139 -4.24 2.23 -10.01
CA TYR A 139 -3.48 2.79 -8.89
C TYR A 139 -4.41 3.40 -7.83
N PRO A 140 -3.95 3.53 -6.59
CA PRO A 140 -4.72 4.25 -5.58
C PRO A 140 -4.91 5.71 -6.03
N ILE A 141 -6.12 6.22 -5.85
CA ILE A 141 -6.45 7.62 -6.16
C ILE A 141 -5.71 8.57 -5.20
N LEU A 142 -5.61 8.16 -3.94
CA LEU A 142 -4.89 8.90 -2.91
C LEU A 142 -4.03 7.92 -2.10
N ARG A 143 -2.79 8.33 -1.82
CA ARG A 143 -1.87 7.64 -0.91
C ARG A 143 -1.30 8.65 0.06
N LEU A 144 -1.43 8.36 1.35
CA LEU A 144 -0.76 9.07 2.44
C LEU A 144 0.25 8.15 3.08
N GLU A 145 1.46 8.64 3.31
CA GLU A 145 2.53 7.88 3.94
C GLU A 145 3.13 8.69 5.08
N THR A 146 3.35 8.02 6.20
CA THR A 146 4.01 8.61 7.37
C THR A 146 5.08 7.66 7.88
N ILE A 147 6.31 8.16 7.95
CA ILE A 147 7.46 7.45 8.52
C ILE A 147 7.74 8.03 9.90
N SER A 148 7.80 7.19 10.91
CA SER A 148 8.05 7.59 12.30
C SER A 148 9.10 6.71 12.96
N SER A 149 9.90 7.31 13.84
CA SER A 149 10.80 6.60 14.74
C SER A 149 10.01 6.03 15.91
N CYS A 150 10.31 4.79 16.29
CA CYS A 150 9.70 4.15 17.47
C CYS A 150 10.51 4.35 18.77
N ASN A 151 11.52 5.21 18.80
CA ASN A 151 12.38 5.49 19.96
C ASN A 151 11.63 6.25 21.05
N GLY A 152 10.78 5.58 21.81
CA GLY A 152 10.13 6.11 23.02
C GLY A 152 9.19 7.32 22.83
N ARG A 153 9.31 8.10 21.75
CA ARG A 153 8.51 9.31 21.48
C ARG A 153 7.75 9.32 20.16
N ASN A 154 7.74 8.25 19.38
CA ASN A 154 7.03 8.16 18.08
C ASN A 154 7.18 9.44 17.21
N ARG A 155 8.39 9.93 17.03
CA ARG A 155 8.64 11.14 16.28
C ARG A 155 8.41 10.90 14.79
N ILE A 156 7.58 11.73 14.16
CA ILE A 156 7.41 11.72 12.70
C ILE A 156 8.72 12.20 12.06
N LEU A 157 9.29 11.37 11.20
CA LEU A 157 10.50 11.65 10.44
C LEU A 157 10.18 12.22 9.06
N ASN A 158 9.11 11.71 8.43
CA ASN A 158 8.65 12.15 7.12
C ASN A 158 7.16 11.90 6.96
N SER A 159 6.52 12.72 6.11
CA SER A 159 5.13 12.57 5.72
C SER A 159 4.99 12.98 4.27
N SER A 160 4.28 12.19 3.47
CA SER A 160 4.04 12.48 2.06
C SER A 160 2.62 12.13 1.66
N ALA A 161 2.11 12.84 0.65
CA ALA A 161 0.84 12.57 0.01
C ALA A 161 1.04 12.48 -1.50
N LEU A 162 0.43 11.48 -2.12
CA LEU A 162 0.39 11.32 -3.56
C LEU A 162 -1.07 11.26 -3.98
N TYR A 163 -1.47 12.15 -4.87
CA TYR A 163 -2.76 12.14 -5.52
C TYR A 163 -2.59 11.76 -7.00
N CYS A 164 -3.21 10.67 -7.41
CA CYS A 164 -3.24 10.21 -8.80
C CYS A 164 -4.66 10.42 -9.32
N SER A 165 -4.86 11.53 -10.06
CA SER A 165 -6.19 11.93 -10.51
C SER A 165 -6.83 10.89 -11.45
N VAL A 166 -8.15 10.91 -11.50
CA VAL A 166 -8.95 10.13 -12.45
C VAL A 166 -8.50 10.39 -13.89
N LEU A 167 -8.26 11.67 -14.22
CA LEU A 167 -7.81 12.09 -15.54
C LEU A 167 -6.45 11.47 -15.90
N MET A 168 -5.48 11.55 -14.99
CA MET A 168 -4.15 10.95 -15.20
C MET A 168 -4.23 9.44 -15.46
N GLN A 169 -5.07 8.72 -14.70
CA GLN A 169 -5.21 7.28 -14.90
C GLN A 169 -5.94 6.93 -16.19
N ASN A 170 -6.86 7.77 -16.65
CA ASN A 170 -7.61 7.55 -17.89
C ASN A 170 -6.78 7.86 -19.14
N GLU A 171 -5.97 8.89 -19.11
CA GLU A 171 -5.24 9.39 -20.29
C GLU A 171 -3.86 8.75 -20.46
N LEU A 172 -3.18 8.44 -19.34
CA LEU A 172 -1.80 7.95 -19.39
C LEU A 172 -1.69 6.42 -19.35
N LEU A 173 -2.80 5.72 -19.07
CA LEU A 173 -2.80 4.27 -18.97
C LEU A 173 -3.72 3.66 -20.01
N ASP A 174 -3.16 2.91 -20.94
CA ASP A 174 -3.92 1.98 -21.79
C ASP A 174 -4.36 0.78 -20.96
N ASP A 175 -5.59 0.83 -20.42
CA ASP A 175 -6.13 -0.15 -19.48
C ASP A 175 -7.60 -0.47 -19.80
N SER A 176 -7.79 -1.25 -20.86
CA SER A 176 -9.11 -1.62 -21.39
C SER A 176 -9.99 -2.36 -20.38
N ILE A 177 -9.38 -3.17 -19.48
CA ILE A 177 -10.11 -3.92 -18.45
C ILE A 177 -10.72 -2.94 -17.42
N ASN A 178 -9.92 -2.02 -16.91
CA ASN A 178 -10.41 -1.02 -15.95
C ASN A 178 -11.39 -0.03 -16.60
N GLU A 179 -11.20 0.29 -17.88
CA GLU A 179 -12.15 1.10 -18.64
C GLU A 179 -13.53 0.43 -18.74
N GLU A 180 -13.57 -0.86 -19.02
CA GLU A 180 -14.83 -1.61 -19.04
C GLU A 180 -15.52 -1.63 -17.67
N ILE A 181 -14.77 -1.79 -16.58
CA ILE A 181 -15.30 -1.72 -15.21
C ILE A 181 -15.91 -0.33 -14.95
N ARG A 182 -15.23 0.75 -15.31
CA ARG A 182 -15.75 2.13 -15.16
C ARG A 182 -17.04 2.35 -15.94
N ARG A 183 -17.12 1.83 -17.17
CA ARG A 183 -18.33 1.89 -18.01
C ARG A 183 -19.52 1.18 -17.36
N LYS A 184 -19.28 0.01 -16.76
CA LYS A 184 -20.32 -0.76 -16.04
C LYS A 184 -20.82 0.02 -14.82
N ILE A 185 -19.93 0.54 -13.98
CA ILE A 185 -20.28 1.34 -12.79
C ILE A 185 -21.10 2.57 -13.19
N THR A 186 -20.71 3.27 -14.26
CA THR A 186 -21.43 4.45 -14.74
C THR A 186 -22.84 4.11 -15.23
N LYS A 187 -23.03 2.99 -15.93
CA LYS A 187 -24.33 2.52 -16.38
C LYS A 187 -25.24 2.15 -15.19
N GLU A 188 -24.71 1.43 -14.22
CA GLU A 188 -25.45 1.04 -13.00
C GLU A 188 -25.88 2.27 -12.18
N GLY A 189 -24.96 3.25 -12.02
CA GLY A 189 -25.28 4.50 -11.33
C GLY A 189 -26.37 5.31 -12.03
N LYS A 190 -26.40 5.36 -13.37
CA LYS A 190 -27.49 5.99 -14.13
C LYS A 190 -28.82 5.26 -13.95
N CYS A 191 -28.82 3.92 -13.99
CA CYS A 191 -30.02 3.10 -13.76
C CYS A 191 -30.60 3.31 -12.35
N GLN A 192 -29.72 3.40 -11.34
CA GLN A 192 -30.17 3.64 -9.94
C GLN A 192 -30.80 5.02 -9.77
N LYS A 193 -30.21 6.07 -10.38
CA LYS A 193 -30.77 7.41 -10.35
C LYS A 193 -32.16 7.49 -11.00
N LEU A 194 -32.35 6.86 -12.16
CA LEU A 194 -33.64 6.78 -12.83
C LEU A 194 -34.69 6.07 -11.95
N ARG A 195 -34.37 4.93 -11.36
CA ARG A 195 -35.27 4.20 -10.45
C ARG A 195 -35.65 5.02 -9.21
N GLN A 196 -34.75 5.84 -8.69
CA GLN A 196 -35.04 6.73 -7.55
C GLN A 196 -35.96 7.88 -7.95
N GLN A 197 -35.76 8.47 -9.15
CA GLN A 197 -36.63 9.52 -9.68
C GLN A 197 -38.04 8.99 -9.91
N ASP A 198 -38.19 7.80 -10.50
CA ASP A 198 -39.50 7.17 -10.74
C ASP A 198 -40.22 6.88 -9.43
N ARG A 199 -39.50 6.40 -8.39
CA ARG A 199 -40.09 6.19 -7.05
C ARG A 199 -40.51 7.49 -6.40
N GLY A 200 -39.69 8.55 -6.51
CA GLY A 200 -40.05 9.89 -5.99
C GLY A 200 -41.29 10.47 -6.67
N GLN A 201 -41.41 10.34 -8.00
CA GLN A 201 -42.58 10.79 -8.73
C GLN A 201 -43.85 9.99 -8.40
N ASN A 202 -43.72 8.67 -8.18
CA ASN A 202 -44.87 7.84 -7.78
C ASN A 202 -45.34 8.15 -6.38
N LEU A 203 -44.43 8.46 -5.42
CA LEU A 203 -44.81 8.90 -4.08
C LEU A 203 -45.51 10.26 -4.08
N LEU A 204 -45.10 11.20 -4.91
CA LEU A 204 -45.73 12.50 -5.07
C LEU A 204 -47.14 12.37 -5.69
N LYS A 205 -47.34 11.44 -6.62
CA LYS A 205 -48.67 11.15 -7.18
C LYS A 205 -49.62 10.46 -6.20
N ALA A 206 -49.08 9.59 -5.33
CA ALA A 206 -49.89 8.89 -4.33
C ALA A 206 -50.37 9.80 -3.17
N ASN A 207 -49.68 10.90 -2.91
CA ASN A 207 -50.08 11.87 -1.86
C ASN A 207 -51.06 12.96 -2.35
N ASN A 208 -51.43 12.95 -3.63
CA ASN A 208 -52.37 13.92 -4.21
C ASN A 208 -53.75 13.32 -4.49
N TYR A 209 -54.06 12.20 -3.86
CA TYR A 209 -55.38 11.56 -3.76
C TYR A 209 -55.70 11.44 -2.27
#